data_9e43a518c58a334900f4601eade4b600
#
_entry.id   9e43a518c58a334900f4601eade4b600
#
_cell.length_a   1.000
_cell.length_b   1.000
_cell.length_c   1.000
_cell.angle_alpha   90.00
_cell.angle_beta   90.00
_cell.angle_gamma   90.00
#
_symmetry.space_group_name_H-M   'P 1'
#
loop_
_entity.id
_entity.type
_entity.pdbx_description
1 polymer ?
#
loop_
_entity_poly.entity_id
_entity_poly.type
_entity_poly.pdbx_seq_one_letter_code
_entity_poly.pdbx_strand_id
1 'polypeptide(L)'
;MPPEEEMPVAATTTTTGANDDGKLYETLRALPKVELHAHLNGCIREETLFALAQERGVELPQHYFTASPDLASSPFHPASHSYMYNTQPRSLTDCFALFAQLPRVINDLPALQRITREALQDFATHGVVYLELRSTPKRLLRNHRREETATKRDYVDTMLQVMQEFQHAEETRYQRESQQRNHDNIRLPMQCRFLISIDRSQSVQEAAENVDLAIDYHHRQQQPSSSAMPSVVGMDLGGNPTRNDFRMFVPQLQRARQAGLGITVHCAEIPCEGTALAEAQAVLDFRPDRIGHALLLPPPLQQVLKERRIPVETCPTSNVMTLELARHHDGSHLTLVEGLAQHQNLRDWLDAQHPLTIATDDPGLFGTDLTKEFWLVARTFGLDCAYFANMAVASMGFAFCSDETRTLVSSRLKARKTGTKQIKPVDTGTVVQAPTTALIEAFNSSLESAEELRIKEGTYYTVI
;
A
#
# COMPACT_ATOMS: atom_id res chain seq x y z
N MET A 1 -11.45 36.65 54.63
CA MET A 1 -11.95 35.53 53.82
C MET A 1 -11.29 35.63 52.46
N PRO A 2 -10.45 34.72 52.04
CA PRO A 2 -9.92 34.68 50.68
C PRO A 2 -10.96 34.08 49.71
N PRO A 3 -10.93 34.38 48.42
CA PRO A 3 -11.88 33.88 47.45
C PRO A 3 -11.60 32.38 47.12
N GLU A 4 -12.69 31.66 46.93
CA GLU A 4 -12.68 30.24 46.52
C GLU A 4 -12.08 30.07 45.12
N GLU A 5 -11.04 29.23 45.00
CA GLU A 5 -10.52 28.78 43.74
C GLU A 5 -11.50 27.79 43.07
N GLU A 6 -12.06 28.15 41.94
CA GLU A 6 -12.80 27.25 41.09
C GLU A 6 -11.85 26.21 40.51
N MET A 7 -12.05 24.95 40.87
CA MET A 7 -11.38 23.80 40.24
C MET A 7 -11.84 23.65 38.80
N PRO A 8 -10.92 23.32 37.84
CA PRO A 8 -11.31 23.10 36.46
C PRO A 8 -12.16 21.83 36.35
N VAL A 9 -13.32 21.98 35.74
CA VAL A 9 -14.21 20.86 35.37
C VAL A 9 -13.47 19.90 34.46
N ALA A 10 -13.26 18.66 34.92
CA ALA A 10 -12.73 17.59 34.09
C ALA A 10 -13.61 17.44 32.85
N ALA A 11 -12.99 17.56 31.68
CA ALA A 11 -13.62 17.27 30.40
C ALA A 11 -14.09 15.81 30.39
N THR A 12 -15.40 15.62 30.47
CA THR A 12 -16.05 14.32 30.24
C THR A 12 -15.83 13.95 28.78
N THR A 13 -14.81 13.14 28.53
CA THR A 13 -14.63 12.42 27.26
C THR A 13 -15.86 11.55 27.04
N THR A 14 -16.66 11.93 26.08
CA THR A 14 -17.91 11.27 25.73
C THR A 14 -17.62 9.87 25.20
N THR A 15 -18.01 8.84 25.94
CA THR A 15 -18.01 7.41 25.62
C THR A 15 -18.82 7.04 24.35
N THR A 16 -19.54 7.98 23.75
CA THR A 16 -20.33 7.80 22.52
C THR A 16 -19.47 7.68 21.26
N GLY A 17 -18.34 8.36 21.15
CA GLY A 17 -17.48 8.35 19.97
C GLY A 17 -16.78 6.99 19.74
N ALA A 18 -16.28 6.35 20.80
CA ALA A 18 -15.56 5.07 20.69
C ALA A 18 -16.48 3.91 20.23
N ASN A 19 -17.75 3.89 20.63
CA ASN A 19 -18.73 2.90 20.18
C ASN A 19 -19.10 3.05 18.69
N ASP A 20 -19.16 4.30 18.20
CA ASP A 20 -19.45 4.57 16.78
C ASP A 20 -18.27 4.21 15.88
N ASP A 21 -17.04 4.44 16.33
CA ASP A 21 -15.83 4.06 15.61
C ASP A 21 -15.66 2.54 15.47
N GLY A 22 -15.91 1.78 16.54
CA GLY A 22 -15.91 0.33 16.48
C GLY A 22 -16.96 -0.23 15.53
N LYS A 23 -18.15 0.34 15.52
CA LYS A 23 -19.23 -0.07 14.61
C LYS A 23 -18.92 0.26 13.16
N LEU A 24 -18.35 1.42 12.89
CA LEU A 24 -17.90 1.82 11.55
C LEU A 24 -16.82 0.86 11.04
N TYR A 25 -15.82 0.57 11.87
CA TYR A 25 -14.75 -0.36 11.53
C TYR A 25 -15.26 -1.76 11.17
N GLU A 26 -16.12 -2.35 12.00
CA GLU A 26 -16.67 -3.68 11.73
C GLU A 26 -17.54 -3.68 10.46
N THR A 27 -18.26 -2.60 10.20
CA THR A 27 -19.03 -2.46 8.96
C THR A 27 -18.10 -2.38 7.75
N LEU A 28 -17.04 -1.59 7.82
CA LEU A 28 -16.04 -1.48 6.75
C LEU A 28 -15.27 -2.79 6.59
N ARG A 29 -14.98 -3.52 7.68
CA ARG A 29 -14.34 -4.83 7.63
C ARG A 29 -15.16 -5.85 6.86
N ALA A 30 -16.47 -5.81 7.02
CA ALA A 30 -17.39 -6.71 6.33
C ALA A 30 -17.55 -6.39 4.82
N LEU A 31 -17.18 -5.17 4.37
CA LEU A 31 -17.25 -4.81 2.96
C LEU A 31 -16.19 -5.58 2.15
N PRO A 32 -16.54 -6.11 0.98
CA PRO A 32 -15.56 -6.62 0.05
C PRO A 32 -14.75 -5.47 -0.56
N LYS A 33 -13.43 -5.67 -0.69
CA LYS A 33 -12.45 -4.65 -1.06
C LYS A 33 -11.60 -5.08 -2.24
N VAL A 34 -11.00 -4.09 -2.91
CA VAL A 34 -10.04 -4.26 -4.01
C VAL A 34 -8.74 -3.58 -3.60
N GLU A 35 -7.62 -4.31 -3.66
CA GLU A 35 -6.28 -3.80 -3.36
C GLU A 35 -5.44 -3.81 -4.64
N LEU A 36 -4.95 -2.64 -5.03
CA LEU A 36 -4.19 -2.44 -6.27
C LEU A 36 -2.77 -1.92 -6.05
N HIS A 37 -2.38 -1.63 -4.78
CA HIS A 37 -1.04 -1.13 -4.46
C HIS A 37 -0.53 -1.71 -3.15
N ALA A 38 0.04 -2.91 -3.22
CA ALA A 38 0.66 -3.56 -2.08
C ALA A 38 2.00 -4.21 -2.48
N HIS A 39 3.06 -3.86 -1.76
CA HIS A 39 4.41 -4.41 -1.95
C HIS A 39 4.60 -5.64 -1.07
N LEU A 40 4.99 -6.78 -1.66
CA LEU A 40 5.21 -8.01 -0.89
C LEU A 40 6.18 -7.82 0.28
N ASN A 41 7.28 -7.10 0.06
CA ASN A 41 8.28 -6.86 1.09
C ASN A 41 7.75 -6.00 2.24
N GLY A 42 6.82 -5.11 1.97
CA GLY A 42 6.15 -4.30 2.97
C GLY A 42 4.96 -4.98 3.66
N CYS A 43 4.52 -6.14 3.15
CA CYS A 43 3.46 -6.96 3.77
C CYS A 43 3.98 -7.92 4.85
N ILE A 44 5.29 -7.96 5.11
CA ILE A 44 5.87 -8.92 6.04
C ILE A 44 5.40 -8.62 7.45
N ARG A 45 4.79 -9.61 8.10
CA ARG A 45 4.42 -9.52 9.52
C ARG A 45 5.67 -9.33 10.37
N GLU A 46 5.58 -8.46 11.37
CA GLU A 46 6.70 -8.14 12.25
C GLU A 46 7.24 -9.40 12.95
N GLU A 47 6.35 -10.24 13.48
CA GLU A 47 6.72 -11.51 14.11
C GLU A 47 7.41 -12.49 13.14
N THR A 48 7.03 -12.48 11.87
CA THR A 48 7.67 -13.32 10.85
C THR A 48 9.06 -12.81 10.52
N LEU A 49 9.22 -11.49 10.40
CA LEU A 49 10.51 -10.88 10.17
C LEU A 49 11.48 -11.18 11.30
N PHE A 50 11.04 -11.07 12.56
CA PHE A 50 11.84 -11.44 13.73
C PHE A 50 12.20 -12.93 13.76
N ALA A 51 11.24 -13.82 13.53
CA ALA A 51 11.49 -15.26 13.54
C ALA A 51 12.51 -15.66 12.48
N LEU A 52 12.39 -15.10 11.26
CA LEU A 52 13.34 -15.36 10.18
C LEU A 52 14.71 -14.73 10.46
N ALA A 53 14.78 -13.54 11.04
CA ALA A 53 16.03 -12.90 11.43
C ALA A 53 16.77 -13.74 12.50
N GLN A 54 16.06 -14.21 13.51
CA GLN A 54 16.63 -15.09 14.55
C GLN A 54 17.13 -16.42 13.97
N GLU A 55 16.38 -17.06 13.08
CA GLU A 55 16.77 -18.30 12.40
C GLU A 55 18.07 -18.11 11.61
N ARG A 56 18.31 -16.92 11.06
CA ARG A 56 19.47 -16.59 10.22
C ARG A 56 20.62 -15.91 10.97
N GLY A 57 20.45 -15.64 12.26
CA GLY A 57 21.45 -14.92 13.07
C GLY A 57 21.63 -13.47 12.61
N VAL A 58 20.59 -12.83 12.05
CA VAL A 58 20.60 -11.45 11.62
C VAL A 58 20.06 -10.56 12.71
N GLU A 59 20.87 -9.63 13.20
CA GLU A 59 20.40 -8.55 14.07
C GLU A 59 19.70 -7.49 13.24
N LEU A 60 18.46 -7.14 13.64
CA LEU A 60 17.67 -6.07 13.07
C LEU A 60 17.61 -4.90 14.08
N PRO A 61 17.73 -3.64 13.60
CA PRO A 61 17.65 -2.47 14.46
C PRO A 61 16.28 -2.39 15.16
N GLN A 62 16.25 -2.40 16.51
CA GLN A 62 15.00 -2.42 17.29
C GLN A 62 14.12 -1.19 17.07
N HIS A 63 14.72 -0.03 16.76
CA HIS A 63 13.96 1.20 16.52
C HIS A 63 13.10 1.19 15.25
N TYR A 64 13.27 0.20 14.36
CA TYR A 64 12.41 0.02 13.18
C TYR A 64 11.11 -0.72 13.49
N PHE A 65 10.97 -1.26 14.69
CA PHE A 65 9.79 -2.04 15.06
C PHE A 65 8.88 -1.23 15.98
N THR A 66 7.59 -1.26 15.70
CA THR A 66 6.60 -0.51 16.50
C THR A 66 6.28 -1.17 17.81
N ALA A 67 6.78 -2.38 18.01
CA ALA A 67 6.34 -3.26 19.07
C ALA A 67 7.43 -3.54 20.11
N SER A 68 7.11 -3.27 21.37
CA SER A 68 7.74 -3.92 22.52
C SER A 68 7.44 -5.43 22.48
N PRO A 69 8.35 -6.32 22.95
CA PRO A 69 8.14 -7.79 22.98
C PRO A 69 6.88 -8.28 23.69
N ASP A 70 6.20 -7.43 24.43
CA ASP A 70 4.96 -7.75 25.17
C ASP A 70 3.68 -7.69 24.31
N LEU A 71 3.79 -7.72 23.00
CA LEU A 71 2.72 -7.48 22.02
C LEU A 71 1.71 -8.61 21.82
N ALA A 72 1.74 -9.65 22.60
CA ALA A 72 0.72 -10.70 22.55
C ALA A 72 -0.72 -10.20 22.88
N SER A 73 -0.91 -8.93 23.24
CA SER A 73 -2.18 -8.45 23.79
C SER A 73 -2.78 -7.19 23.13
N SER A 74 -2.18 -6.59 22.11
CA SER A 74 -2.79 -5.40 21.47
C SER A 74 -3.28 -5.71 20.07
N PRO A 75 -4.58 -6.01 19.87
CA PRO A 75 -5.14 -5.95 18.54
C PRO A 75 -5.09 -4.48 18.10
N PHE A 76 -4.39 -4.19 17.00
CA PHE A 76 -4.45 -2.89 16.30
C PHE A 76 -5.85 -2.67 15.75
N HIS A 77 -6.81 -2.47 16.65
CA HIS A 77 -8.16 -2.07 16.27
C HIS A 77 -8.15 -0.55 16.08
N PRO A 78 -8.69 0.01 14.98
CA PRO A 78 -8.68 1.46 14.71
C PRO A 78 -9.42 2.25 15.77
N ALA A 79 -10.46 1.67 16.38
CA ALA A 79 -11.12 2.23 17.54
C ALA A 79 -10.26 2.17 18.82
N SER A 80 -9.10 1.50 18.81
CA SER A 80 -8.15 1.58 19.90
C SER A 80 -7.40 2.91 19.82
N HIS A 81 -7.27 3.56 20.97
CA HIS A 81 -6.50 4.79 21.10
C HIS A 81 -5.06 4.66 20.56
N SER A 82 -4.49 3.47 20.64
CA SER A 82 -3.16 3.13 20.16
C SER A 82 -2.99 3.30 18.65
N TYR A 83 -3.99 2.90 17.83
CA TYR A 83 -3.90 3.07 16.36
C TYR A 83 -3.96 4.56 15.96
N MET A 84 -4.87 5.32 16.55
CA MET A 84 -5.02 6.75 16.24
C MET A 84 -3.76 7.56 16.53
N TYR A 85 -2.98 7.14 17.53
CA TYR A 85 -1.75 7.79 17.96
C TYR A 85 -0.48 7.02 17.60
N ASN A 86 -0.56 5.97 16.79
CA ASN A 86 0.63 5.29 16.26
C ASN A 86 1.25 6.15 15.14
N THR A 87 1.68 7.33 15.53
CA THR A 87 2.33 8.33 14.70
C THR A 87 3.84 8.28 14.87
N GLN A 88 4.39 7.11 15.19
CA GLN A 88 5.85 6.94 15.13
C GLN A 88 6.25 7.25 13.70
N PRO A 89 6.83 8.43 13.44
CA PRO A 89 7.13 8.81 12.09
C PRO A 89 8.17 7.83 11.55
N ARG A 90 7.86 7.30 10.39
CA ARG A 90 8.84 6.63 9.56
C ARG A 90 8.98 7.50 8.34
N SER A 91 10.02 8.32 8.34
CA SER A 91 10.36 9.08 7.15
C SER A 91 10.56 8.13 5.97
N LEU A 92 10.40 8.63 4.77
CA LEU A 92 10.67 7.83 3.56
C LEU A 92 12.09 7.22 3.61
N THR A 93 13.06 7.95 4.17
CA THR A 93 14.44 7.48 4.37
C THR A 93 14.51 6.29 5.34
N ASP A 94 13.76 6.32 6.45
CA ASP A 94 13.73 5.21 7.42
C ASP A 94 13.12 3.95 6.81
N CYS A 95 12.06 4.12 5.98
CA CYS A 95 11.45 3.02 5.26
C CYS A 95 12.48 2.33 4.34
N PHE A 96 13.23 3.10 3.54
CA PHE A 96 14.25 2.53 2.66
C PHE A 96 15.45 1.94 3.43
N ALA A 97 15.81 2.48 4.60
CA ALA A 97 16.82 1.89 5.46
C ALA A 97 16.41 0.52 5.98
N LEU A 98 15.13 0.33 6.34
CA LEU A 98 14.59 -0.99 6.70
C LEU A 98 14.57 -1.94 5.49
N PHE A 99 14.06 -1.49 4.34
CA PHE A 99 14.03 -2.31 3.13
C PHE A 99 15.42 -2.81 2.72
N ALA A 100 16.47 -2.04 2.96
CA ALA A 100 17.85 -2.47 2.73
C ALA A 100 18.31 -3.65 3.62
N GLN A 101 17.64 -3.89 4.76
CA GLN A 101 17.93 -5.04 5.63
C GLN A 101 17.20 -6.33 5.22
N LEU A 102 16.05 -6.20 4.55
CA LEU A 102 15.21 -7.36 4.21
C LEU A 102 15.93 -8.45 3.40
N PRO A 103 16.82 -8.16 2.42
CA PRO A 103 17.54 -9.21 1.69
C PRO A 103 18.42 -10.10 2.56
N ARG A 104 18.84 -9.64 3.75
CA ARG A 104 19.59 -10.45 4.71
C ARG A 104 18.71 -11.49 5.40
N VAL A 105 17.42 -11.22 5.49
CA VAL A 105 16.42 -12.03 6.19
C VAL A 105 15.59 -12.85 5.18
N ILE A 106 15.10 -12.19 4.12
CA ILE A 106 14.31 -12.85 3.06
C ILE A 106 15.26 -13.17 1.92
N ASN A 107 16.06 -14.22 2.08
CA ASN A 107 17.14 -14.56 1.18
C ASN A 107 16.98 -15.91 0.47
N ASP A 108 15.87 -16.63 0.72
CA ASP A 108 15.61 -17.94 0.11
C ASP A 108 14.14 -18.13 -0.31
N LEU A 109 13.88 -19.15 -1.14
CA LEU A 109 12.54 -19.45 -1.63
C LEU A 109 11.56 -19.88 -0.52
N PRO A 110 11.93 -20.64 0.52
CA PRO A 110 11.03 -20.93 1.64
C PRO A 110 10.54 -19.69 2.39
N ALA A 111 11.42 -18.70 2.62
CA ALA A 111 11.03 -17.44 3.22
C ALA A 111 10.07 -16.66 2.30
N LEU A 112 10.36 -16.62 0.98
CA LEU A 112 9.48 -16.02 -0.02
C LEU A 112 8.09 -16.67 -0.02
N GLN A 113 8.02 -18.01 0.01
CA GLN A 113 6.75 -18.75 0.10
C GLN A 113 5.96 -18.38 1.36
N ARG A 114 6.66 -18.28 2.51
CA ARG A 114 6.04 -17.97 3.79
C ARG A 114 5.43 -16.56 3.77
N ILE A 115 6.22 -15.54 3.44
CA ILE A 115 5.73 -14.15 3.44
C ILE A 115 4.63 -13.94 2.39
N THR A 116 4.71 -14.58 1.23
CA THR A 116 3.65 -14.52 0.21
C THR A 116 2.35 -15.11 0.74
N ARG A 117 2.38 -16.28 1.37
CA ARG A 117 1.19 -16.94 1.93
C ARG A 117 0.57 -16.11 3.04
N GLU A 118 1.38 -15.55 3.95
CA GLU A 118 0.92 -14.71 5.05
C GLU A 118 0.27 -13.43 4.53
N ALA A 119 0.87 -12.74 3.56
CA ALA A 119 0.29 -11.56 2.93
C ALA A 119 -1.09 -11.85 2.32
N LEU A 120 -1.23 -12.94 1.57
CA LEU A 120 -2.52 -13.36 0.99
C LEU A 120 -3.58 -13.63 2.07
N GLN A 121 -3.19 -14.27 3.18
CA GLN A 121 -4.08 -14.55 4.31
C GLN A 121 -4.56 -13.25 4.97
N ASP A 122 -3.66 -12.29 5.17
CA ASP A 122 -3.97 -11.01 5.80
C ASP A 122 -4.94 -10.20 4.95
N PHE A 123 -4.69 -10.05 3.65
CA PHE A 123 -5.63 -9.38 2.75
C PHE A 123 -7.00 -10.06 2.72
N ALA A 124 -7.05 -11.38 2.64
CA ALA A 124 -8.32 -12.11 2.65
C ALA A 124 -9.08 -11.92 3.97
N THR A 125 -8.39 -11.87 5.13
CA THR A 125 -8.99 -11.65 6.44
C THR A 125 -9.68 -10.29 6.55
N HIS A 126 -9.14 -9.28 5.83
CA HIS A 126 -9.71 -7.94 5.74
C HIS A 126 -10.70 -7.75 4.58
N GLY A 127 -11.20 -8.85 4.01
CA GLY A 127 -12.26 -8.83 3.01
C GLY A 127 -11.82 -8.41 1.61
N VAL A 128 -10.52 -8.47 1.30
CA VAL A 128 -10.05 -8.25 -0.07
C VAL A 128 -10.51 -9.40 -0.96
N VAL A 129 -11.15 -9.07 -2.08
CA VAL A 129 -11.69 -10.02 -3.06
C VAL A 129 -10.92 -9.99 -4.39
N TYR A 130 -10.12 -8.95 -4.59
CA TYR A 130 -9.18 -8.83 -5.70
C TYR A 130 -7.91 -8.12 -5.22
N LEU A 131 -6.77 -8.71 -5.51
CA LEU A 131 -5.45 -8.23 -5.09
C LEU A 131 -4.49 -8.21 -6.27
N GLU A 132 -3.82 -7.08 -6.50
CA GLU A 132 -2.62 -6.97 -7.32
C GLU A 132 -1.40 -6.79 -6.41
N LEU A 133 -0.73 -7.90 -6.08
CA LEU A 133 0.48 -7.89 -5.27
C LEU A 133 1.69 -7.61 -6.17
N ARG A 134 2.55 -6.66 -5.77
CA ARG A 134 3.73 -6.29 -6.55
C ARG A 134 5.03 -6.66 -5.83
N SER A 135 6.05 -7.03 -6.61
CA SER A 135 7.39 -7.30 -6.09
C SER A 135 8.44 -7.26 -7.20
N THR A 136 9.66 -6.87 -6.85
CA THR A 136 10.83 -6.92 -7.72
C THR A 136 11.48 -8.31 -7.64
N PRO A 137 11.50 -9.11 -8.72
CA PRO A 137 12.13 -10.43 -8.71
C PRO A 137 13.62 -10.34 -8.42
N LYS A 138 14.09 -11.20 -7.52
CA LYS A 138 15.48 -11.24 -7.05
C LYS A 138 16.05 -12.64 -7.23
N ARG A 139 17.38 -12.74 -7.34
CA ARG A 139 18.09 -14.00 -7.16
C ARG A 139 18.13 -14.30 -5.66
N LEU A 140 17.68 -15.48 -5.27
CA LEU A 140 17.64 -15.94 -3.88
C LEU A 140 18.44 -17.23 -3.77
N LEU A 141 18.60 -17.73 -2.55
CA LEU A 141 19.01 -19.11 -2.33
C LEU A 141 17.80 -20.05 -2.52
N ARG A 142 18.02 -21.27 -2.99
CA ARG A 142 16.96 -22.28 -2.99
C ARG A 142 16.56 -22.65 -1.56
N ASN A 143 17.52 -22.62 -0.65
CA ASN A 143 17.31 -22.79 0.78
C ASN A 143 18.50 -22.14 1.52
N HIS A 144 18.27 -21.41 2.62
CA HIS A 144 19.30 -20.70 3.37
C HIS A 144 20.42 -21.59 3.92
N ARG A 145 20.19 -22.92 4.00
CA ARG A 145 21.18 -23.92 4.43
C ARG A 145 22.01 -24.50 3.27
N ARG A 146 21.74 -24.07 2.04
CA ARG A 146 22.41 -24.54 0.83
C ARG A 146 22.79 -23.34 -0.05
N GLU A 147 24.01 -23.34 -0.56
CA GLU A 147 24.52 -22.26 -1.42
C GLU A 147 23.94 -22.25 -2.86
N GLU A 148 23.03 -23.18 -3.17
CA GLU A 148 22.42 -23.23 -4.50
C GLU A 148 21.53 -22.01 -4.75
N THR A 149 21.84 -21.25 -5.80
CA THR A 149 21.13 -20.03 -6.18
C THR A 149 19.88 -20.33 -6.98
N ALA A 150 18.79 -19.67 -6.63
CA ALA A 150 17.56 -19.60 -7.41
C ALA A 150 17.60 -18.37 -8.33
N THR A 151 16.98 -18.50 -9.49
CA THR A 151 16.88 -17.43 -10.49
C THR A 151 15.71 -16.48 -10.20
N LYS A 152 15.65 -15.35 -10.91
CA LYS A 152 14.46 -14.47 -10.91
C LYS A 152 13.20 -15.23 -11.40
N ARG A 153 13.35 -16.20 -12.29
CA ARG A 153 12.26 -17.09 -12.75
C ARG A 153 11.74 -17.95 -11.60
N ASP A 154 12.64 -18.61 -10.86
CA ASP A 154 12.25 -19.40 -9.67
C ASP A 154 11.50 -18.54 -8.64
N TYR A 155 11.87 -17.26 -8.51
CA TYR A 155 11.15 -16.30 -7.67
C TYR A 155 9.70 -16.13 -8.13
N VAL A 156 9.48 -15.82 -9.42
CA VAL A 156 8.15 -15.62 -9.99
C VAL A 156 7.32 -16.91 -9.94
N ASP A 157 7.92 -18.06 -10.29
CA ASP A 157 7.27 -19.38 -10.21
C ASP A 157 6.80 -19.66 -8.77
N THR A 158 7.64 -19.38 -7.78
CA THR A 158 7.32 -19.57 -6.36
C THR A 158 6.14 -18.71 -5.94
N MET A 159 6.12 -17.43 -6.32
CA MET A 159 5.01 -16.54 -5.99
C MET A 159 3.71 -16.99 -6.65
N LEU A 160 3.74 -17.29 -7.95
CA LEU A 160 2.55 -17.71 -8.70
C LEU A 160 2.01 -19.05 -8.18
N GLN A 161 2.88 -19.97 -7.79
CA GLN A 161 2.47 -21.24 -7.17
C GLN A 161 1.71 -21.00 -5.85
N VAL A 162 2.25 -20.17 -4.95
CA VAL A 162 1.59 -19.85 -3.67
C VAL A 162 0.24 -19.16 -3.89
N MET A 163 0.18 -18.21 -4.83
CA MET A 163 -1.06 -17.53 -5.20
C MET A 163 -2.10 -18.51 -5.75
N GLN A 164 -1.68 -19.46 -6.58
CA GLN A 164 -2.56 -20.50 -7.15
C GLN A 164 -3.12 -21.42 -6.08
N GLU A 165 -2.25 -21.94 -5.20
CA GLU A 165 -2.66 -22.78 -4.07
C GLU A 165 -3.67 -22.06 -3.19
N PHE A 166 -3.41 -20.79 -2.89
CA PHE A 166 -4.28 -19.95 -2.09
C PHE A 166 -5.63 -19.70 -2.76
N GLN A 167 -5.66 -19.29 -4.04
CA GLN A 167 -6.90 -19.06 -4.79
C GLN A 167 -7.77 -20.32 -4.87
N HIS A 168 -7.14 -21.46 -5.10
CA HIS A 168 -7.86 -22.73 -5.14
C HIS A 168 -8.48 -23.08 -3.78
N ALA A 169 -7.74 -22.90 -2.70
CA ALA A 169 -8.22 -23.13 -1.34
C ALA A 169 -9.40 -22.18 -0.99
N GLU A 170 -9.31 -20.90 -1.37
CA GLU A 170 -10.36 -19.90 -1.15
C GLU A 170 -11.64 -20.23 -1.93
N GLU A 171 -11.54 -20.61 -3.18
CA GLU A 171 -12.71 -21.01 -4.00
C GLU A 171 -13.34 -22.29 -3.46
N THR A 172 -12.53 -23.28 -3.08
CA THR A 172 -13.03 -24.52 -2.46
C THR A 172 -13.74 -24.26 -1.14
N ARG A 173 -13.17 -23.38 -0.29
CA ARG A 173 -13.82 -22.92 0.96
C ARG A 173 -15.17 -22.28 0.65
N TYR A 174 -15.20 -21.33 -0.29
CA TYR A 174 -16.40 -20.60 -0.66
C TYR A 174 -17.50 -21.53 -1.17
N GLN A 175 -17.17 -22.46 -2.07
CA GLN A 175 -18.13 -23.44 -2.60
C GLN A 175 -18.71 -24.32 -1.49
N ARG A 176 -17.87 -24.83 -0.58
CA ARG A 176 -18.32 -25.66 0.55
C ARG A 176 -19.25 -24.89 1.50
N GLU A 177 -18.86 -23.64 1.86
CA GLU A 177 -19.68 -22.81 2.75
C GLU A 177 -21.00 -22.39 2.11
N SER A 178 -21.01 -22.12 0.79
CA SER A 178 -22.20 -21.76 0.02
C SER A 178 -23.24 -22.87 -0.05
N GLN A 179 -22.82 -24.12 0.06
CA GLN A 179 -23.75 -25.26 0.14
C GLN A 179 -24.38 -25.44 1.54
N GLN A 180 -23.75 -24.90 2.57
CA GLN A 180 -24.13 -25.13 3.98
C GLN A 180 -24.82 -23.94 4.64
N ARG A 181 -24.68 -22.72 4.10
CA ARG A 181 -25.12 -21.48 4.72
C ARG A 181 -25.81 -20.56 3.71
N ASN A 182 -26.58 -19.60 4.24
CA ASN A 182 -27.12 -18.52 3.44
C ASN A 182 -25.96 -17.65 2.88
N HIS A 183 -25.96 -17.36 1.59
CA HIS A 183 -24.88 -16.68 0.84
C HIS A 183 -24.47 -15.32 1.41
N ASP A 184 -25.35 -14.64 2.18
CA ASP A 184 -25.12 -13.26 2.63
C ASP A 184 -23.98 -13.10 3.65
N ASN A 185 -23.62 -14.15 4.38
CA ASN A 185 -22.61 -14.10 5.46
C ASN A 185 -21.31 -14.85 5.13
N ILE A 186 -21.10 -15.26 3.89
CA ILE A 186 -19.91 -15.99 3.48
C ILE A 186 -18.89 -15.01 2.91
N ARG A 187 -17.65 -15.05 3.39
CA ARG A 187 -16.58 -14.26 2.82
C ARG A 187 -16.31 -14.66 1.37
N LEU A 188 -16.30 -13.68 0.46
CA LEU A 188 -16.03 -13.92 -0.95
C LEU A 188 -14.59 -14.41 -1.17
N PRO A 189 -14.34 -15.30 -2.14
CA PRO A 189 -13.00 -15.76 -2.44
C PRO A 189 -12.18 -14.66 -3.13
N MET A 190 -10.90 -14.56 -2.77
CA MET A 190 -9.98 -13.58 -3.33
C MET A 190 -9.36 -14.07 -4.62
N GLN A 191 -9.33 -13.21 -5.63
CA GLN A 191 -8.56 -13.37 -6.86
C GLN A 191 -7.25 -12.61 -6.74
N CYS A 192 -6.10 -13.25 -7.05
CA CYS A 192 -4.79 -12.65 -6.94
C CYS A 192 -4.15 -12.48 -8.32
N ARG A 193 -3.44 -11.36 -8.51
CA ARG A 193 -2.61 -11.09 -9.68
C ARG A 193 -1.25 -10.57 -9.23
N PHE A 194 -0.26 -10.74 -10.10
CA PHE A 194 1.11 -10.33 -9.80
C PHE A 194 1.57 -9.23 -10.76
N LEU A 195 2.14 -8.16 -10.19
CA LEU A 195 2.85 -7.13 -10.92
C LEU A 195 4.34 -7.31 -10.67
N ILE A 196 5.12 -7.42 -11.74
CA ILE A 196 6.58 -7.41 -11.63
C ILE A 196 7.03 -5.95 -11.54
N SER A 197 7.76 -5.62 -10.47
CA SER A 197 8.27 -4.28 -10.26
C SER A 197 9.68 -4.11 -10.85
N ILE A 198 9.94 -2.89 -11.33
CA ILE A 198 11.27 -2.33 -11.53
C ILE A 198 11.55 -1.46 -10.30
N ASP A 199 12.64 -1.74 -9.58
CA ASP A 199 13.13 -0.87 -8.53
C ASP A 199 14.03 0.21 -9.16
N ARG A 200 13.83 1.48 -8.79
CA ARG A 200 14.61 2.62 -9.32
C ARG A 200 16.11 2.51 -9.06
N SER A 201 16.53 1.71 -8.07
CA SER A 201 17.97 1.45 -7.82
C SER A 201 18.61 0.54 -8.87
N GLN A 202 17.80 -0.17 -9.66
CA GLN A 202 18.29 -1.11 -10.68
C GLN A 202 18.88 -0.37 -11.89
N SER A 203 19.81 -1.05 -12.55
CA SER A 203 20.28 -0.65 -13.88
C SER A 203 19.20 -0.85 -14.96
N VAL A 204 19.33 -0.14 -16.08
CA VAL A 204 18.46 -0.32 -17.25
C VAL A 204 18.44 -1.77 -17.75
N GLN A 205 19.59 -2.48 -17.62
CA GLN A 205 19.70 -3.89 -18.00
C GLN A 205 18.87 -4.80 -17.08
N GLU A 206 18.96 -4.61 -15.76
CA GLU A 206 18.17 -5.38 -14.80
C GLU A 206 16.67 -5.12 -14.96
N ALA A 207 16.29 -3.88 -15.27
CA ALA A 207 14.93 -3.50 -15.61
C ALA A 207 14.46 -4.22 -16.89
N ALA A 208 15.33 -4.31 -17.91
CA ALA A 208 15.03 -5.05 -19.15
C ALA A 208 14.80 -6.54 -18.86
N GLU A 209 15.61 -7.17 -18.00
CA GLU A 209 15.42 -8.56 -17.58
C GLU A 209 14.05 -8.78 -16.90
N ASN A 210 13.64 -7.84 -16.03
CA ASN A 210 12.35 -7.91 -15.35
C ASN A 210 11.19 -7.76 -16.35
N VAL A 211 11.32 -6.89 -17.34
CA VAL A 211 10.32 -6.72 -18.42
C VAL A 211 10.26 -7.97 -19.30
N ASP A 212 11.40 -8.55 -19.70
CA ASP A 212 11.44 -9.79 -20.49
C ASP A 212 10.74 -10.92 -19.74
N LEU A 213 10.99 -11.03 -18.44
CA LEU A 213 10.34 -12.00 -17.58
C LEU A 213 8.81 -11.78 -17.51
N ALA A 214 8.37 -10.55 -17.32
CA ALA A 214 6.95 -10.22 -17.28
C ALA A 214 6.23 -10.55 -18.60
N ILE A 215 6.83 -10.20 -19.74
CA ILE A 215 6.31 -10.48 -21.08
C ILE A 215 6.19 -12.00 -21.30
N ASP A 216 7.23 -12.77 -20.95
CA ASP A 216 7.23 -14.22 -21.11
C ASP A 216 6.10 -14.88 -20.30
N TYR A 217 5.91 -14.48 -19.02
CA TYR A 217 4.81 -15.01 -18.21
C TYR A 217 3.45 -14.58 -18.74
N HIS A 218 3.29 -13.33 -19.15
CA HIS A 218 2.04 -12.81 -19.70
C HIS A 218 1.62 -13.58 -20.95
N HIS A 219 2.52 -13.81 -21.90
CA HIS A 219 2.24 -14.57 -23.13
C HIS A 219 1.90 -16.03 -22.87
N ARG A 220 2.61 -16.71 -21.95
CA ARG A 220 2.32 -18.11 -21.59
C ARG A 220 0.91 -18.28 -21.02
N GLN A 221 0.40 -17.28 -20.34
CA GLN A 221 -0.90 -17.30 -19.66
C GLN A 221 -2.07 -16.94 -20.56
N GLN A 222 -1.82 -16.38 -21.73
CA GLN A 222 -2.85 -16.16 -22.77
C GLN A 222 -3.28 -17.43 -23.50
N GLN A 223 -2.66 -18.57 -23.22
CA GLN A 223 -3.06 -19.84 -23.83
C GLN A 223 -4.39 -20.35 -23.22
N PRO A 224 -5.28 -20.97 -24.03
CA PRO A 224 -6.66 -21.30 -23.63
C PRO A 224 -6.83 -22.18 -22.39
N SER A 225 -5.78 -22.85 -21.93
CA SER A 225 -5.81 -23.77 -20.78
C SER A 225 -5.61 -23.07 -19.42
N SER A 226 -5.40 -21.74 -19.36
CA SER A 226 -4.91 -21.06 -18.15
C SER A 226 -5.77 -19.91 -17.61
N SER A 227 -7.01 -19.70 -18.08
CA SER A 227 -7.82 -18.50 -17.83
C SER A 227 -8.19 -18.22 -16.37
N ALA A 228 -8.11 -19.21 -15.48
CA ALA A 228 -8.48 -19.03 -14.06
C ALA A 228 -7.27 -18.90 -13.10
N MET A 229 -6.05 -18.91 -13.63
CA MET A 229 -4.83 -18.97 -12.83
C MET A 229 -4.30 -17.58 -12.45
N PRO A 230 -3.65 -17.43 -11.27
CA PRO A 230 -2.89 -16.22 -10.97
C PRO A 230 -1.88 -15.93 -12.07
N SER A 231 -1.81 -14.66 -12.48
CA SER A 231 -1.04 -14.29 -13.67
C SER A 231 -0.23 -13.01 -13.42
N VAL A 232 0.85 -12.88 -14.19
CA VAL A 232 1.55 -11.60 -14.33
C VAL A 232 0.73 -10.72 -15.27
N VAL A 233 0.21 -9.61 -14.74
CA VAL A 233 -0.76 -8.76 -15.47
C VAL A 233 -0.24 -7.36 -15.75
N GLY A 234 0.87 -6.96 -15.11
CA GLY A 234 1.38 -5.61 -15.26
C GLY A 234 2.80 -5.44 -14.74
N MET A 235 3.28 -4.23 -14.94
CA MET A 235 4.55 -3.73 -14.41
C MET A 235 4.29 -2.56 -13.47
N ASP A 236 5.12 -2.47 -12.45
CA ASP A 236 5.24 -1.33 -11.56
C ASP A 236 6.64 -0.73 -11.65
N LEU A 237 6.76 0.59 -11.60
CA LEU A 237 8.02 1.29 -11.34
C LEU A 237 7.93 1.98 -9.99
N GLY A 238 8.70 1.50 -9.02
CA GLY A 238 8.76 2.02 -7.66
C GLY A 238 10.18 2.07 -7.12
N GLY A 239 10.31 2.10 -5.80
CA GLY A 239 11.58 2.23 -5.10
C GLY A 239 11.96 3.68 -4.84
N ASN A 240 13.14 3.91 -4.26
CA ASN A 240 13.57 5.21 -3.76
C ASN A 240 13.54 6.31 -4.85
N PRO A 241 12.65 7.32 -4.74
CA PRO A 241 12.46 8.35 -5.76
C PRO A 241 13.68 9.28 -5.94
N THR A 242 14.67 9.25 -5.02
CA THR A 242 15.92 10.00 -5.17
C THR A 242 16.98 9.28 -6.00
N ARG A 243 16.67 8.07 -6.47
CA ARG A 243 17.55 7.27 -7.34
C ARG A 243 17.31 7.60 -8.80
N ASN A 244 17.53 6.63 -9.69
CA ASN A 244 17.41 6.80 -11.12
C ASN A 244 16.07 7.43 -11.55
N ASP A 245 16.14 8.31 -12.54
CA ASP A 245 14.99 9.01 -13.11
C ASP A 245 14.09 8.05 -13.92
N PHE A 246 12.78 8.23 -13.83
CA PHE A 246 11.77 7.50 -14.61
C PHE A 246 12.10 7.40 -16.10
N ARG A 247 12.61 8.49 -16.68
CA ARG A 247 12.92 8.59 -18.12
C ARG A 247 13.90 7.54 -18.61
N MET A 248 14.76 7.01 -17.71
CA MET A 248 15.68 5.92 -18.03
C MET A 248 14.97 4.60 -18.32
N PHE A 249 13.79 4.38 -17.75
CA PHE A 249 13.03 3.13 -17.83
C PHE A 249 11.90 3.18 -18.87
N VAL A 250 11.65 4.34 -19.50
CA VAL A 250 10.58 4.52 -20.51
C VAL A 250 10.65 3.49 -21.63
N PRO A 251 11.81 3.18 -22.26
CA PRO A 251 11.85 2.17 -23.32
C PRO A 251 11.40 0.78 -22.86
N GLN A 252 11.74 0.38 -21.63
CA GLN A 252 11.37 -0.90 -21.03
C GLN A 252 9.87 -0.95 -20.75
N LEU A 253 9.31 0.10 -20.15
CA LEU A 253 7.88 0.20 -19.88
C LEU A 253 7.05 0.27 -21.18
N GLN A 254 7.55 0.91 -22.24
CA GLN A 254 6.92 0.89 -23.56
C GLN A 254 6.87 -0.51 -24.16
N ARG A 255 7.94 -1.31 -24.00
CA ARG A 255 7.96 -2.72 -24.43
C ARG A 255 6.93 -3.55 -23.68
N ALA A 256 6.83 -3.37 -22.37
CA ALA A 256 5.83 -4.04 -21.54
C ALA A 256 4.40 -3.70 -21.98
N ARG A 257 4.12 -2.41 -22.22
CA ARG A 257 2.83 -1.94 -22.74
C ARG A 257 2.50 -2.54 -24.11
N GLN A 258 3.46 -2.58 -25.03
CA GLN A 258 3.28 -3.17 -26.36
C GLN A 258 2.97 -4.68 -26.28
N ALA A 259 3.42 -5.36 -25.26
CA ALA A 259 3.09 -6.75 -24.99
C ALA A 259 1.73 -6.97 -24.30
N GLY A 260 0.99 -5.88 -23.96
CA GLY A 260 -0.32 -5.95 -23.34
C GLY A 260 -0.32 -5.92 -21.81
N LEU A 261 0.82 -5.66 -21.17
CA LEU A 261 0.92 -5.49 -19.73
C LEU A 261 0.41 -4.11 -19.29
N GLY A 262 -0.35 -4.05 -18.20
CA GLY A 262 -0.71 -2.79 -17.54
C GLY A 262 0.51 -2.13 -16.89
N ILE A 263 0.53 -0.80 -16.82
CA ILE A 263 1.65 -0.03 -16.26
C ILE A 263 1.16 0.87 -15.14
N THR A 264 1.75 0.70 -13.95
CA THR A 264 1.62 1.66 -12.84
C THR A 264 2.98 2.24 -12.48
N VAL A 265 3.01 3.50 -12.01
CA VAL A 265 4.25 4.22 -11.72
C VAL A 265 4.10 5.03 -10.44
N HIS A 266 5.02 4.85 -9.49
CA HIS A 266 5.15 5.75 -8.33
C HIS A 266 5.58 7.13 -8.79
N CYS A 267 4.89 8.16 -8.34
CA CYS A 267 5.14 9.53 -8.79
C CYS A 267 4.90 10.54 -7.66
N ALA A 268 5.76 11.54 -7.60
CA ALA A 268 5.62 12.70 -6.72
C ALA A 268 5.53 12.36 -5.22
N GLU A 269 6.33 11.41 -4.75
CA GLU A 269 6.52 11.09 -3.32
C GLU A 269 7.53 12.02 -2.64
N ILE A 270 8.29 12.77 -3.43
CA ILE A 270 9.20 13.83 -3.00
C ILE A 270 8.78 15.16 -3.64
N PRO A 271 9.23 16.31 -3.11
CA PRO A 271 8.92 17.61 -3.69
C PRO A 271 9.25 17.69 -5.18
N CYS A 272 8.27 18.11 -5.98
CA CYS A 272 8.40 18.23 -7.43
C CYS A 272 9.08 19.54 -7.83
N GLU A 273 10.42 19.59 -7.63
CA GLU A 273 11.27 20.70 -8.00
C GLU A 273 12.39 20.23 -8.93
N GLY A 274 12.93 21.11 -9.76
CA GLY A 274 14.07 20.81 -10.64
C GLY A 274 13.85 19.54 -11.48
N THR A 275 14.68 18.53 -11.28
CA THR A 275 14.63 17.24 -12.00
C THR A 275 13.39 16.42 -11.64
N ALA A 276 12.92 16.45 -10.39
CA ALA A 276 11.72 15.75 -9.95
C ALA A 276 10.46 16.33 -10.61
N LEU A 277 10.38 17.63 -10.84
CA LEU A 277 9.28 18.25 -11.61
C LEU A 277 9.27 17.78 -13.07
N ALA A 278 10.45 17.77 -13.71
CA ALA A 278 10.58 17.30 -15.08
C ALA A 278 10.27 15.80 -15.21
N GLU A 279 10.60 15.02 -14.20
CA GLU A 279 10.23 13.59 -14.11
C GLU A 279 8.73 13.41 -13.96
N ALA A 280 8.08 14.11 -13.04
CA ALA A 280 6.63 14.04 -12.84
C ALA A 280 5.86 14.42 -14.12
N GLN A 281 6.33 15.44 -14.85
CA GLN A 281 5.79 15.78 -16.17
C GLN A 281 5.97 14.61 -17.16
N ALA A 282 7.15 13.98 -17.20
CA ALA A 282 7.42 12.86 -18.09
C ALA A 282 6.57 11.64 -17.78
N VAL A 283 6.29 11.36 -16.50
CA VAL A 283 5.35 10.30 -16.06
C VAL A 283 3.95 10.58 -16.59
N LEU A 284 3.45 11.82 -16.42
CA LEU A 284 2.15 12.20 -16.96
C LEU A 284 2.11 12.10 -18.49
N ASP A 285 3.17 12.50 -19.19
CA ASP A 285 3.22 12.44 -20.67
C ASP A 285 3.31 11.00 -21.19
N PHE A 286 3.94 10.11 -20.44
CA PHE A 286 3.94 8.68 -20.72
C PHE A 286 2.53 8.08 -20.60
N ARG A 287 1.63 8.68 -19.79
CA ARG A 287 0.26 8.19 -19.52
C ARG A 287 0.25 6.74 -19.05
N PRO A 288 0.76 6.44 -17.84
CA PRO A 288 0.59 5.12 -17.26
C PRO A 288 -0.90 4.83 -17.06
N ASP A 289 -1.25 3.56 -16.91
CA ASP A 289 -2.64 3.14 -16.67
C ASP A 289 -3.11 3.52 -15.26
N ARG A 290 -2.17 3.61 -14.30
CA ARG A 290 -2.37 4.14 -12.94
C ARG A 290 -1.11 4.87 -12.47
N ILE A 291 -1.27 5.73 -11.48
CA ILE A 291 -0.17 6.43 -10.79
C ILE A 291 -0.26 6.13 -9.30
N GLY A 292 0.87 5.68 -8.71
CA GLY A 292 1.01 5.56 -7.27
C GLY A 292 1.24 6.91 -6.60
N HIS A 293 0.61 7.13 -5.46
CA HIS A 293 0.68 8.27 -4.54
C HIS A 293 0.29 9.62 -5.15
N ALA A 294 1.05 10.14 -6.11
CA ALA A 294 0.88 11.48 -6.69
C ALA A 294 0.78 12.61 -5.63
N LEU A 295 1.48 12.45 -4.48
CA LEU A 295 1.34 13.24 -3.26
C LEU A 295 1.62 14.71 -3.43
N LEU A 296 2.78 15.01 -4.03
CA LEU A 296 3.37 16.35 -4.09
C LEU A 296 3.34 16.92 -5.52
N LEU A 297 2.38 16.48 -6.34
CA LEU A 297 2.18 17.08 -7.66
C LEU A 297 1.79 18.55 -7.51
N PRO A 298 2.49 19.48 -8.18
CA PRO A 298 2.11 20.89 -8.18
C PRO A 298 0.80 21.11 -8.94
N PRO A 299 0.06 22.21 -8.66
CA PRO A 299 -1.26 22.45 -9.23
C PRO A 299 -1.37 22.32 -10.77
N PRO A 300 -0.39 22.77 -11.58
CA PRO A 300 -0.46 22.56 -13.03
C PRO A 300 -0.46 21.08 -13.44
N LEU A 301 0.35 20.24 -12.78
CA LEU A 301 0.42 18.81 -13.06
C LEU A 301 -0.79 18.06 -12.49
N GLN A 302 -1.34 18.49 -11.35
CA GLN A 302 -2.62 17.98 -10.85
C GLN A 302 -3.76 18.23 -11.85
N GLN A 303 -3.79 19.40 -12.50
CA GLN A 303 -4.77 19.69 -13.51
C GLN A 303 -4.64 18.74 -14.70
N VAL A 304 -3.41 18.50 -15.19
CA VAL A 304 -3.13 17.51 -16.25
C VAL A 304 -3.59 16.10 -15.84
N LEU A 305 -3.30 15.68 -14.59
CA LEU A 305 -3.75 14.39 -14.06
C LEU A 305 -5.27 14.27 -14.10
N LYS A 306 -5.98 15.31 -13.64
CA LYS A 306 -7.45 15.35 -13.59
C LYS A 306 -8.05 15.32 -15.02
N GLU A 307 -7.52 16.11 -15.96
CA GLU A 307 -7.98 16.15 -17.36
C GLU A 307 -7.80 14.80 -18.07
N ARG A 308 -6.66 14.14 -17.82
CA ARG A 308 -6.36 12.82 -18.40
C ARG A 308 -7.08 11.68 -17.68
N ARG A 309 -7.68 11.96 -16.53
CA ARG A 309 -8.37 10.99 -15.66
C ARG A 309 -7.54 9.73 -15.37
N ILE A 310 -6.23 9.89 -15.16
CA ILE A 310 -5.36 8.76 -14.81
C ILE A 310 -5.68 8.35 -13.37
N PRO A 311 -6.07 7.09 -13.10
CA PRO A 311 -6.42 6.64 -11.77
C PRO A 311 -5.24 6.74 -10.79
N VAL A 312 -5.52 7.18 -9.55
CA VAL A 312 -4.52 7.32 -8.48
C VAL A 312 -4.66 6.18 -7.47
N GLU A 313 -3.55 5.55 -7.14
CA GLU A 313 -3.41 4.59 -6.05
C GLU A 313 -2.99 5.35 -4.78
N THR A 314 -3.95 5.64 -3.90
CA THR A 314 -3.71 6.45 -2.69
C THR A 314 -3.48 5.54 -1.49
N CYS A 315 -2.40 5.78 -0.74
CA CYS A 315 -1.96 4.99 0.41
C CYS A 315 -1.98 5.87 1.69
N PRO A 316 -3.15 6.07 2.34
CA PRO A 316 -3.35 7.09 3.35
C PRO A 316 -2.36 7.05 4.52
N THR A 317 -2.20 5.89 5.17
CA THR A 317 -1.29 5.74 6.32
C THR A 317 0.17 5.96 5.90
N SER A 318 0.60 5.36 4.79
CA SER A 318 1.93 5.59 4.21
C SER A 318 2.20 7.07 3.98
N ASN A 319 1.24 7.76 3.33
CA ASN A 319 1.35 9.18 3.00
C ASN A 319 1.46 10.07 4.25
N VAL A 320 0.67 9.79 5.29
CA VAL A 320 0.74 10.54 6.56
C VAL A 320 2.08 10.35 7.25
N MET A 321 2.61 9.12 7.24
CA MET A 321 3.87 8.80 7.92
C MET A 321 5.09 9.32 7.16
N THR A 322 5.17 9.08 5.85
CA THR A 322 6.35 9.46 5.03
C THR A 322 6.49 10.95 4.84
N LEU A 323 5.38 11.70 4.84
CA LEU A 323 5.37 13.17 4.81
C LEU A 323 5.29 13.82 6.20
N GLU A 324 5.34 13.02 7.28
CA GLU A 324 5.23 13.50 8.66
C GLU A 324 4.01 14.40 8.91
N LEU A 325 2.89 14.17 8.20
CA LEU A 325 1.67 14.99 8.30
C LEU A 325 1.02 14.96 9.70
N ALA A 326 1.34 13.97 10.50
CA ALA A 326 0.86 13.83 11.88
C ALA A 326 1.75 14.55 12.91
N ARG A 327 2.52 15.57 12.48
CA ARG A 327 3.36 16.40 13.37
C ARG A 327 3.01 17.88 13.26
N HIS A 328 2.98 18.55 14.40
CA HIS A 328 2.97 20.01 14.48
C HIS A 328 4.40 20.58 14.34
N HIS A 329 4.49 21.85 13.96
CA HIS A 329 5.75 22.59 13.94
C HIS A 329 6.49 22.66 15.29
N ASP A 330 5.75 22.54 16.41
CA ASP A 330 6.31 22.51 17.76
C ASP A 330 6.78 21.11 18.21
N GLY A 331 6.67 20.11 17.32
CA GLY A 331 7.03 18.72 17.57
C GLY A 331 5.97 17.89 18.29
N SER A 332 4.82 18.46 18.63
CA SER A 332 3.70 17.70 19.16
C SER A 332 3.06 16.82 18.09
N HIS A 333 2.39 15.73 18.53
CA HIS A 333 1.80 14.75 17.62
C HIS A 333 0.32 15.02 17.38
N LEU A 334 -0.08 14.90 16.12
CA LEU A 334 -1.46 14.80 15.67
C LEU A 334 -1.89 13.33 15.63
N THR A 335 -3.18 13.08 15.60
CA THR A 335 -3.73 11.78 15.22
C THR A 335 -3.54 11.51 13.73
N LEU A 336 -3.61 10.26 13.30
CA LEU A 336 -3.60 9.91 11.86
C LEU A 336 -4.74 10.59 11.09
N VAL A 337 -5.91 10.75 11.72
CA VAL A 337 -7.07 11.43 11.13
C VAL A 337 -6.76 12.91 10.88
N GLU A 338 -6.17 13.60 11.86
CA GLU A 338 -5.77 15.01 11.73
C GLU A 338 -4.62 15.17 10.72
N GLY A 339 -3.67 14.23 10.71
CA GLY A 339 -2.59 14.19 9.73
C GLY A 339 -3.14 14.03 8.30
N LEU A 340 -4.03 13.05 8.09
CA LEU A 340 -4.62 12.83 6.77
C LEU A 340 -5.49 14.01 6.31
N ALA A 341 -6.11 14.73 7.23
CA ALA A 341 -6.87 15.95 6.89
C ALA A 341 -6.00 17.04 6.25
N GLN A 342 -4.68 17.02 6.47
CA GLN A 342 -3.72 17.91 5.84
C GLN A 342 -3.32 17.49 4.42
N HIS A 343 -3.73 16.30 3.97
CA HIS A 343 -3.41 15.78 2.64
C HIS A 343 -4.29 16.45 1.57
N GLN A 344 -3.85 17.64 1.11
CA GLN A 344 -4.64 18.49 0.22
C GLN A 344 -5.04 17.79 -1.08
N ASN A 345 -4.12 17.06 -1.71
CA ASN A 345 -4.40 16.42 -3.00
C ASN A 345 -5.51 15.37 -2.89
N LEU A 346 -5.53 14.59 -1.80
CA LEU A 346 -6.59 13.57 -1.61
C LEU A 346 -7.97 14.21 -1.49
N ARG A 347 -8.09 15.30 -0.73
CA ARG A 347 -9.35 16.07 -0.66
C ARG A 347 -9.79 16.56 -2.04
N ASP A 348 -8.86 17.17 -2.78
CA ASP A 348 -9.16 17.70 -4.12
C ASP A 348 -9.59 16.60 -5.11
N TRP A 349 -9.03 15.38 -5.00
CA TRP A 349 -9.44 14.24 -5.82
C TRP A 349 -10.81 13.72 -5.43
N LEU A 350 -11.11 13.64 -4.13
CA LEU A 350 -12.42 13.23 -3.63
C LEU A 350 -13.50 14.22 -4.09
N ASP A 351 -13.28 15.52 -3.92
CA ASP A 351 -14.20 16.59 -4.30
C ASP A 351 -14.43 16.65 -5.82
N ALA A 352 -13.37 16.40 -6.61
CA ALA A 352 -13.43 16.32 -8.07
C ALA A 352 -13.99 14.99 -8.61
N GLN A 353 -14.32 14.04 -7.75
CA GLN A 353 -14.68 12.66 -8.13
C GLN A 353 -13.67 12.05 -9.12
N HIS A 354 -12.38 12.30 -8.85
CA HIS A 354 -11.30 11.75 -9.66
C HIS A 354 -11.21 10.22 -9.48
N PRO A 355 -10.88 9.46 -10.53
CA PRO A 355 -10.63 8.03 -10.39
C PRO A 355 -9.50 7.75 -9.39
N LEU A 356 -9.82 7.08 -8.28
CA LEU A 356 -8.85 6.70 -7.27
C LEU A 356 -9.20 5.36 -6.62
N THR A 357 -8.21 4.73 -6.04
CA THR A 357 -8.36 3.59 -5.14
C THR A 357 -7.61 3.86 -3.84
N ILE A 358 -8.14 3.37 -2.73
CA ILE A 358 -7.45 3.36 -1.44
C ILE A 358 -6.70 2.04 -1.33
N ALA A 359 -5.45 2.12 -0.96
CA ALA A 359 -4.51 1.00 -0.92
C ALA A 359 -3.63 1.05 0.33
N THR A 360 -2.90 -0.02 0.61
CA THR A 360 -2.12 -0.17 1.85
C THR A 360 -0.64 0.15 1.71
N ASP A 361 -0.08 0.07 0.50
CA ASP A 361 1.36 0.19 0.24
C ASP A 361 2.17 -0.91 0.94
N ASP A 362 2.64 -0.66 2.14
CA ASP A 362 3.48 -1.53 2.96
C ASP A 362 2.81 -1.80 4.33
N PRO A 363 1.73 -2.60 4.38
CA PRO A 363 0.90 -2.74 5.58
C PRO A 363 1.64 -3.31 6.79
N GLY A 364 2.59 -4.21 6.61
CA GLY A 364 3.44 -4.72 7.69
C GLY A 364 4.39 -3.66 8.23
N LEU A 365 4.92 -2.80 7.35
CA LEU A 365 5.81 -1.70 7.73
C LEU A 365 5.07 -0.61 8.50
N PHE A 366 3.86 -0.26 8.07
CA PHE A 366 3.07 0.84 8.65
C PHE A 366 2.07 0.40 9.72
N GLY A 367 2.00 -0.89 10.03
CA GLY A 367 1.07 -1.42 11.03
C GLY A 367 -0.40 -1.22 10.66
N THR A 368 -0.71 -1.21 9.37
CA THR A 368 -2.05 -0.98 8.82
C THR A 368 -2.62 -2.20 8.11
N ASP A 369 -3.82 -2.08 7.60
CA ASP A 369 -4.53 -3.01 6.72
C ASP A 369 -5.59 -2.25 5.93
N LEU A 370 -6.13 -2.83 4.87
CA LEU A 370 -7.07 -2.12 3.99
C LEU A 370 -8.39 -1.72 4.70
N THR A 371 -8.78 -2.37 5.79
CA THR A 371 -9.93 -1.94 6.60
C THR A 371 -9.61 -0.67 7.37
N LYS A 372 -8.39 -0.58 7.94
CA LYS A 372 -7.90 0.61 8.64
C LYS A 372 -7.76 1.79 7.69
N GLU A 373 -7.24 1.57 6.48
CA GLU A 373 -7.17 2.61 5.44
C GLU A 373 -8.55 3.17 5.11
N PHE A 374 -9.55 2.29 4.89
CA PHE A 374 -10.93 2.70 4.65
C PHE A 374 -11.51 3.47 5.84
N TRP A 375 -11.26 2.98 7.07
CA TRP A 375 -11.71 3.64 8.29
C TRP A 375 -11.07 5.03 8.44
N LEU A 376 -9.76 5.14 8.21
CA LEU A 376 -9.03 6.41 8.30
C LEU A 376 -9.59 7.45 7.32
N VAL A 377 -9.81 7.06 6.06
CA VAL A 377 -10.40 7.94 5.04
C VAL A 377 -11.86 8.28 5.37
N ALA A 378 -12.65 7.31 5.83
CA ALA A 378 -14.04 7.54 6.26
C ALA A 378 -14.13 8.57 7.37
N ARG A 379 -13.30 8.44 8.40
CA ARG A 379 -13.26 9.35 9.56
C ARG A 379 -12.76 10.75 9.18
N THR A 380 -11.74 10.82 8.33
CA THR A 380 -11.15 12.11 7.95
C THR A 380 -12.06 12.94 7.06
N PHE A 381 -12.76 12.30 6.12
CA PHE A 381 -13.53 13.00 5.09
C PHE A 381 -15.04 12.83 5.21
N GLY A 382 -15.53 12.16 6.27
CA GLY A 382 -16.96 11.96 6.49
C GLY A 382 -17.64 11.06 5.47
N LEU A 383 -16.91 10.08 4.89
CA LEU A 383 -17.41 9.18 3.86
C LEU A 383 -18.13 7.98 4.48
N ASP A 384 -19.22 7.57 3.88
CA ASP A 384 -20.03 6.44 4.33
C ASP A 384 -19.61 5.09 3.69
N CYS A 385 -20.14 4.00 4.23
CA CYS A 385 -19.87 2.66 3.70
C CYS A 385 -20.34 2.45 2.25
N ALA A 386 -21.34 3.22 1.80
CA ALA A 386 -21.82 3.15 0.43
C ALA A 386 -20.79 3.73 -0.55
N TYR A 387 -20.07 4.77 -0.15
CA TYR A 387 -18.95 5.31 -0.91
C TYR A 387 -17.89 4.22 -1.18
N PHE A 388 -17.43 3.54 -0.13
CA PHE A 388 -16.40 2.50 -0.25
C PHE A 388 -16.86 1.27 -1.04
N ALA A 389 -18.14 0.87 -0.89
CA ALA A 389 -18.71 -0.19 -1.72
C ALA A 389 -18.75 0.18 -3.21
N ASN A 390 -19.04 1.45 -3.53
CA ASN A 390 -18.98 1.97 -4.91
C ASN A 390 -17.55 2.04 -5.42
N MET A 391 -16.61 2.52 -4.59
CA MET A 391 -15.20 2.61 -4.93
C MET A 391 -14.62 1.23 -5.24
N ALA A 392 -14.93 0.19 -4.46
CA ALA A 392 -14.48 -1.17 -4.74
C ALA A 392 -14.94 -1.66 -6.14
N VAL A 393 -16.18 -1.37 -6.53
CA VAL A 393 -16.67 -1.67 -7.89
C VAL A 393 -15.93 -0.86 -8.95
N ALA A 394 -15.71 0.44 -8.71
CA ALA A 394 -15.00 1.34 -9.64
C ALA A 394 -13.52 0.92 -9.80
N SER A 395 -12.86 0.51 -8.71
CA SER A 395 -11.47 0.05 -8.71
C SER A 395 -11.23 -1.15 -9.62
N MET A 396 -12.24 -2.02 -9.81
CA MET A 396 -12.15 -3.09 -10.81
C MET A 396 -12.04 -2.56 -12.24
N GLY A 397 -12.48 -1.34 -12.53
CA GLY A 397 -12.27 -0.68 -13.81
C GLY A 397 -10.81 -0.32 -14.10
N PHE A 398 -9.98 -0.21 -13.05
CA PHE A 398 -8.55 0.12 -13.12
C PHE A 398 -7.66 -1.10 -12.96
N ALA A 399 -8.22 -2.26 -12.56
CA ALA A 399 -7.49 -3.48 -12.32
C ALA A 399 -6.91 -4.06 -13.63
N PHE A 400 -5.69 -4.61 -13.54
CA PHE A 400 -5.01 -5.28 -14.66
C PHE A 400 -5.43 -6.75 -14.71
N CYS A 401 -6.64 -7.02 -15.15
CA CYS A 401 -7.16 -8.39 -15.23
C CYS A 401 -7.96 -8.61 -16.51
N SER A 402 -8.20 -9.89 -16.83
CA SER A 402 -9.09 -10.25 -17.94
C SER A 402 -10.52 -9.76 -17.68
N ASP A 403 -11.28 -9.55 -18.75
CA ASP A 403 -12.68 -9.14 -18.67
C ASP A 403 -13.56 -10.17 -17.93
N GLU A 404 -13.21 -11.45 -18.01
CA GLU A 404 -13.88 -12.52 -17.26
C GLU A 404 -13.67 -12.34 -15.74
N THR A 405 -12.43 -12.13 -15.31
CA THR A 405 -12.11 -11.85 -13.89
C THR A 405 -12.79 -10.56 -13.43
N ARG A 406 -12.74 -9.51 -14.24
CA ARG A 406 -13.38 -8.22 -13.96
C ARG A 406 -14.89 -8.39 -13.79
N THR A 407 -15.55 -9.10 -14.70
CA THR A 407 -16.98 -9.37 -14.65
C THR A 407 -17.35 -10.20 -13.43
N LEU A 408 -16.61 -11.27 -13.15
CA LEU A 408 -16.82 -12.14 -11.99
C LEU A 408 -16.73 -11.36 -10.67
N VAL A 409 -15.64 -10.63 -10.46
CA VAL A 409 -15.43 -9.89 -9.22
C VAL A 409 -16.43 -8.74 -9.09
N SER A 410 -16.68 -7.97 -10.16
CA SER A 410 -17.65 -6.87 -10.14
C SER A 410 -19.07 -7.36 -9.85
N SER A 411 -19.48 -8.52 -10.35
CA SER A 411 -20.79 -9.10 -10.03
C SER A 411 -20.89 -9.49 -8.56
N ARG A 412 -19.86 -10.10 -7.99
CA ARG A 412 -19.77 -10.45 -6.57
C ARG A 412 -19.81 -9.20 -5.67
N LEU A 413 -19.09 -8.13 -6.03
CA LEU A 413 -19.13 -6.84 -5.33
C LEU A 413 -20.51 -6.20 -5.35
N LYS A 414 -21.17 -6.16 -6.51
CA LYS A 414 -22.50 -5.57 -6.68
C LYS A 414 -23.57 -6.34 -5.89
N ALA A 415 -23.51 -7.66 -5.83
CA ALA A 415 -24.43 -8.48 -5.07
C ALA A 415 -24.38 -8.19 -3.56
N ARG A 416 -23.20 -7.85 -3.02
CA ARG A 416 -23.03 -7.50 -1.60
C ARG A 416 -23.43 -6.06 -1.26
N LYS A 417 -23.40 -5.16 -2.22
CA LYS A 417 -23.74 -3.73 -2.03
C LYS A 417 -25.20 -3.53 -1.59
N THR A 418 -26.12 -4.36 -2.06
CA THR A 418 -27.55 -4.22 -1.79
C THR A 418 -27.95 -4.45 -0.32
N GLY A 419 -27.06 -5.00 0.50
CA GLY A 419 -27.27 -5.26 1.94
C GLY A 419 -26.81 -4.16 2.90
N THR A 420 -26.11 -3.13 2.43
CA THR A 420 -25.53 -2.08 3.31
C THR A 420 -26.57 -1.00 3.64
N LYS A 421 -27.00 -0.93 4.93
CA LYS A 421 -27.86 0.15 5.42
C LYS A 421 -27.05 1.47 5.50
N GLN A 422 -27.68 2.60 5.10
CA GLN A 422 -27.09 3.94 5.24
C GLN A 422 -26.75 4.25 6.71
N ILE A 423 -25.51 4.58 6.98
CA ILE A 423 -25.03 5.18 8.23
C ILE A 423 -25.00 6.69 8.00
N LYS A 424 -25.61 7.46 8.90
CA LYS A 424 -25.62 8.93 8.80
C LYS A 424 -24.19 9.49 8.92
N PRO A 425 -23.85 10.56 8.18
CA PRO A 425 -22.57 11.26 8.34
C PRO A 425 -22.33 11.68 9.80
N VAL A 426 -21.10 11.53 10.27
CA VAL A 426 -20.66 12.02 11.57
C VAL A 426 -20.23 13.48 11.39
N ASP A 427 -20.72 14.36 12.27
CA ASP A 427 -20.39 15.80 12.26
C ASP A 427 -18.89 15.95 12.63
N THR A 428 -18.06 16.30 11.64
CA THR A 428 -16.63 16.56 11.84
C THR A 428 -16.44 18.06 12.00
N GLY A 429 -16.26 18.51 13.24
CA GLY A 429 -15.93 19.92 13.56
C GLY A 429 -14.78 20.47 12.69
N THR A 430 -14.75 21.77 12.60
CA THR A 430 -13.95 22.66 11.73
C THR A 430 -12.58 22.16 11.30
N VAL A 431 -12.37 22.02 9.98
CA VAL A 431 -11.09 21.68 9.34
C VAL A 431 -10.15 22.89 9.34
N VAL A 432 -8.94 22.73 9.86
CA VAL A 432 -7.87 23.74 9.79
C VAL A 432 -7.12 23.61 8.47
N GLN A 433 -7.04 24.68 7.68
CA GLN A 433 -6.20 24.75 6.48
C GLN A 433 -4.74 25.04 6.87
N ALA A 434 -3.80 24.17 6.50
CA ALA A 434 -2.37 24.42 6.64
C ALA A 434 -1.75 24.80 5.27
N PRO A 435 -0.76 25.70 5.22
CA PRO A 435 -0.15 26.16 3.96
C PRO A 435 0.86 25.12 3.42
N THR A 436 0.78 24.86 2.14
CA THR A 436 1.60 23.91 1.36
C THR A 436 3.11 24.21 1.44
N THR A 437 3.51 25.44 1.63
CA THR A 437 4.91 25.91 1.70
C THR A 437 5.67 25.32 2.90
N ALA A 438 5.02 25.15 4.04
CA ALA A 438 5.63 24.63 5.25
C ALA A 438 6.00 23.13 5.15
N LEU A 439 5.28 22.35 4.35
CA LEU A 439 5.56 20.93 4.11
C LEU A 439 6.82 20.73 3.27
N ILE A 440 7.04 21.61 2.28
CA ILE A 440 8.21 21.59 1.41
C ILE A 440 9.46 21.94 2.20
N GLU A 441 9.39 22.96 3.09
CA GLU A 441 10.51 23.38 3.95
C GLU A 441 10.91 22.31 4.97
N ALA A 442 9.95 21.63 5.60
CA ALA A 442 10.20 20.56 6.56
C ALA A 442 10.89 19.35 5.91
N PHE A 443 10.46 18.98 4.68
CA PHE A 443 11.05 17.86 3.95
C PHE A 443 12.48 18.16 3.46
N ASN A 444 12.75 19.37 2.97
CA ASN A 444 14.07 19.79 2.54
C ASN A 444 15.09 19.80 3.71
N SER A 445 14.66 20.24 4.88
CA SER A 445 15.49 20.21 6.12
C SER A 445 15.84 18.77 6.53
N SER A 446 14.93 17.82 6.35
CA SER A 446 15.18 16.40 6.64
C SER A 446 16.15 15.74 5.64
N LEU A 447 16.10 16.14 4.36
CA LEU A 447 17.05 15.65 3.35
C LEU A 447 18.46 16.21 3.52
N GLU A 448 18.60 17.50 3.85
CA GLU A 448 19.91 18.14 4.10
C GLU A 448 20.61 17.50 5.31
N SER A 449 19.88 17.20 6.39
CA SER A 449 20.45 16.53 7.57
C SER A 449 20.87 15.08 7.27
N ALA A 450 20.19 14.37 6.38
CA ALA A 450 20.56 13.02 5.96
C ALA A 450 21.80 13.01 5.04
N GLU A 451 21.98 14.06 4.23
CA GLU A 451 23.13 14.21 3.36
C GLU A 451 24.39 14.61 4.14
N GLU A 452 24.28 15.46 5.16
CA GLU A 452 25.37 15.79 6.08
C GLU A 452 25.84 14.59 6.92
N LEU A 453 24.94 13.71 7.34
CA LEU A 453 25.27 12.46 8.03
C LEU A 453 26.01 11.48 7.10
N ARG A 454 25.65 11.41 5.82
CA ARG A 454 26.35 10.60 4.81
C ARG A 454 27.79 11.05 4.56
N ILE A 455 28.05 12.34 4.57
CA ILE A 455 29.37 12.91 4.36
C ILE A 455 30.29 12.65 5.58
N LYS A 456 29.70 12.56 6.79
CA LYS A 456 30.46 12.29 8.02
C LYS A 456 30.85 10.82 8.22
N GLU A 457 30.03 9.86 7.70
CA GLU A 457 30.25 8.44 7.93
C GLU A 457 31.03 7.71 6.82
N GLY A 458 31.31 8.33 5.69
CA GLY A 458 32.21 7.81 4.63
C GLY A 458 31.85 6.45 4.04
N THR A 459 30.61 5.99 4.19
CA THR A 459 30.19 4.65 3.83
C THR A 459 29.35 4.66 2.54
N TYR A 460 29.99 4.31 1.43
CA TYR A 460 29.29 3.93 0.20
C TYR A 460 28.81 2.48 0.31
N TYR A 461 27.52 2.28 0.54
CA TYR A 461 26.91 0.97 0.35
C TYR A 461 26.38 0.86 -1.08
N THR A 462 27.02 0.03 -1.87
CA THR A 462 26.45 -0.49 -3.10
C THR A 462 25.35 -1.47 -2.68
N VAL A 463 24.10 -1.08 -2.83
CA VAL A 463 22.97 -1.97 -2.59
C VAL A 463 22.85 -2.90 -3.81
N ILE A 464 23.24 -4.15 -3.62
CA ILE A 464 23.06 -5.26 -4.58
C ILE A 464 21.60 -5.72 -4.57
#